data_b8da4ae1ee6f6c7855788a6bfe9de6ae
#
_entry.id   b8da4ae1ee6f6c7855788a6bfe9de6ae
#
_cell.length_a   1.000
_cell.length_b   1.000
_cell.length_c   1.000
_cell.angle_alpha   90.00
_cell.angle_beta   90.00
_cell.angle_gamma   90.00
#
_symmetry.space_group_name_H-M   'P 1'
#
loop_
_entity.id
_entity.type
_entity.pdbx_description
1 polymer ?
#
loop_
_entity_poly.entity_id
_entity_poly.type
_entity_poly.pdbx_seq_one_letter_code
_entity_poly.pdbx_strand_id
1 'polypeptide(L)'
;MHYVTVKGILSAKNGMNLYRGCQHGCIYCDSRSLCYNMSHDFEDIEVKENSLKLLENALRKKKRPCMIGTGSMSDPYMPLESSLRYTRRALELIKKYGCGAALLTKSNRVLEDIDLLKSINDSTKCVVQMTLTTYDDNLCSILEPNVCNTSERFKALKELNEAGIPTVVWLCPILPFINDTKENILGILDYCSRAKVKGVICFGMGVTLREGNREYFYNKLDEYFPGMKEQYILRYCDAYMLESPISHELMQIFHSTCENEGIMHDNNAIFRYLNKFETNGSKQISWF
;
A
#
# COMPACT_ATOMS: atom_id res chain seq x y z
N MET A 1 20.00 5.91 8.33
CA MET A 1 19.31 4.71 8.87
C MET A 1 20.05 4.17 10.06
N HIS A 2 19.36 3.55 11.02
CA HIS A 2 19.96 2.92 12.20
C HIS A 2 19.20 1.64 12.55
N TYR A 3 19.83 0.77 13.34
CA TYR A 3 19.24 -0.50 13.75
C TYR A 3 18.64 -0.40 15.15
N VAL A 4 17.49 -1.05 15.33
CA VAL A 4 16.78 -1.09 16.61
C VAL A 4 16.35 -2.52 16.94
N THR A 5 16.38 -2.87 18.22
CA THR A 5 15.82 -4.12 18.72
C THR A 5 14.41 -3.88 19.23
N VAL A 6 13.44 -4.67 18.78
CA VAL A 6 12.03 -4.54 19.16
C VAL A 6 11.54 -5.76 19.94
N LYS A 7 10.44 -5.59 20.71
CA LYS A 7 9.87 -6.67 21.54
C LYS A 7 8.90 -7.58 20.80
N GLY A 8 8.35 -7.13 19.68
CA GLY A 8 7.38 -7.87 18.87
C GLY A 8 7.35 -7.38 17.43
N ILE A 9 6.83 -8.19 16.52
CA ILE A 9 6.79 -7.86 15.09
C ILE A 9 5.38 -7.96 14.50
N LEU A 10 4.53 -8.86 14.99
CA LEU A 10 3.16 -9.01 14.52
C LEU A 10 2.18 -8.26 15.43
N SER A 11 1.31 -7.47 14.83
CA SER A 11 0.15 -6.90 15.50
C SER A 11 -0.91 -7.96 15.81
N ALA A 12 -1.94 -7.61 16.60
CA ALA A 12 -3.06 -8.50 16.90
C ALA A 12 -3.80 -8.99 15.63
N LYS A 13 -3.78 -8.20 14.55
CA LYS A 13 -4.36 -8.55 13.24
C LYS A 13 -3.32 -9.09 12.25
N ASN A 14 -2.18 -9.58 12.73
CA ASN A 14 -1.07 -10.12 11.93
C ASN A 14 -0.44 -9.11 10.94
N GLY A 15 -0.57 -7.83 11.21
CA GLY A 15 0.18 -6.80 10.47
C GLY A 15 1.64 -6.79 10.90
N MET A 16 2.55 -6.60 9.94
CA MET A 16 3.99 -6.58 10.12
C MET A 16 4.58 -5.33 9.46
N ASN A 17 5.52 -4.67 10.14
CA ASN A 17 6.38 -3.65 9.54
C ASN A 17 7.82 -3.93 9.98
N LEU A 18 8.67 -4.30 9.01
CA LEU A 18 10.09 -4.63 9.24
C LEU A 18 10.93 -3.39 9.53
N TYR A 19 10.42 -2.25 9.09
CA TYR A 19 11.02 -0.93 9.20
C TYR A 19 10.09 0.04 9.90
N ARG A 20 10.63 1.22 10.24
CA ARG A 20 9.87 2.40 10.62
C ARG A 20 10.45 3.61 9.90
N GLY A 21 9.61 4.50 9.41
CA GLY A 21 9.96 5.51 8.41
C GLY A 21 9.88 4.95 6.99
N CYS A 22 10.03 5.81 5.98
CA CYS A 22 9.95 5.43 4.57
C CYS A 22 10.73 6.40 3.70
N GLN A 23 11.49 5.86 2.73
CA GLN A 23 12.33 6.64 1.82
C GLN A 23 11.58 7.14 0.58
N HIS A 24 10.33 6.73 0.35
CA HIS A 24 9.57 7.12 -0.85
C HIS A 24 9.27 8.62 -0.91
N GLY A 25 9.27 9.33 0.22
CA GLY A 25 9.16 10.78 0.25
C GLY A 25 7.79 11.33 -0.12
N CYS A 26 6.72 10.51 -0.12
CA CYS A 26 5.36 10.97 -0.46
C CYS A 26 5.00 12.21 0.35
N ILE A 27 4.62 13.30 -0.33
CA ILE A 27 4.38 14.59 0.32
C ILE A 27 3.17 14.58 1.26
N TYR A 28 2.24 13.67 1.07
CA TYR A 28 0.98 13.52 1.80
C TYR A 28 1.01 12.39 2.87
N CYS A 29 2.17 11.82 3.18
CA CYS A 29 2.27 10.59 3.97
C CYS A 29 1.80 10.78 5.42
N ASP A 30 0.67 10.14 5.80
CA ASP A 30 0.14 10.18 7.17
C ASP A 30 1.09 9.55 8.22
N SER A 31 1.95 8.60 7.81
CA SER A 31 2.91 7.95 8.72
C SER A 31 3.95 8.91 9.33
N ARG A 32 4.03 10.17 8.83
CA ARG A 32 4.85 11.25 9.40
C ARG A 32 4.21 11.91 10.62
N SER A 33 2.93 11.64 10.88
CA SER A 33 2.17 12.30 11.94
C SER A 33 2.80 12.06 13.31
N LEU A 34 2.81 13.09 14.16
CA LEU A 34 3.38 13.04 15.51
C LEU A 34 2.73 11.99 16.41
N CYS A 35 1.46 11.65 16.13
CA CYS A 35 0.73 10.61 16.89
C CYS A 35 1.40 9.22 16.81
N TYR A 36 2.30 8.99 15.87
CA TYR A 36 3.08 7.75 15.78
C TYR A 36 4.36 7.78 16.62
N ASN A 37 4.62 8.87 17.35
CA ASN A 37 5.72 9.02 18.31
C ASN A 37 7.09 8.64 17.72
N MET A 38 7.41 9.17 16.54
CA MET A 38 8.74 9.03 15.94
C MET A 38 9.66 10.09 16.55
N SER A 39 10.79 9.67 17.10
CA SER A 39 11.73 10.56 17.82
C SER A 39 12.88 11.06 16.96
N HIS A 40 12.86 10.76 15.67
CA HIS A 40 13.89 11.12 14.69
C HIS A 40 13.22 11.43 13.34
N ASP A 41 13.99 11.93 12.39
CA ASP A 41 13.51 12.25 11.05
C ASP A 41 12.87 11.03 10.39
N PHE A 42 11.77 11.25 9.69
CA PHE A 42 11.00 10.18 9.07
C PHE A 42 11.79 9.42 7.99
N GLU A 43 12.76 10.07 7.37
CA GLU A 43 13.69 9.52 6.38
C GLU A 43 14.87 8.76 7.00
N ASP A 44 15.14 8.93 8.30
CA ASP A 44 16.12 8.13 9.02
C ASP A 44 15.49 6.80 9.44
N ILE A 45 15.61 5.81 8.59
CA ILE A 45 14.89 4.53 8.71
C ILE A 45 15.40 3.72 9.90
N GLU A 46 14.48 3.36 10.81
CA GLU A 46 14.74 2.30 11.80
C GLU A 46 14.62 0.92 11.12
N VAL A 47 15.69 0.16 11.15
CA VAL A 47 15.72 -1.24 10.74
C VAL A 47 15.56 -2.12 11.98
N LYS A 48 14.47 -2.88 12.05
CA LYS A 48 14.22 -3.79 13.17
C LYS A 48 15.07 -5.05 13.02
N GLU A 49 16.32 -4.99 13.49
CA GLU A 49 17.35 -6.02 13.25
C GLU A 49 16.95 -7.44 13.68
N ASN A 50 16.18 -7.55 14.76
CA ASN A 50 15.69 -8.83 15.28
C ASN A 50 14.32 -9.27 14.71
N SER A 51 13.77 -8.53 13.75
CA SER A 51 12.42 -8.74 13.22
C SER A 51 12.18 -10.13 12.65
N LEU A 52 13.14 -10.67 11.88
CA LEU A 52 13.03 -11.98 11.25
C LEU A 52 12.98 -13.11 12.29
N LYS A 53 13.82 -13.03 13.35
CA LYS A 53 13.80 -13.96 14.46
C LYS A 53 12.48 -13.92 15.23
N LEU A 54 11.96 -12.71 15.45
CA LEU A 54 10.66 -12.51 16.10
C LEU A 54 9.53 -13.04 15.22
N LEU A 55 9.58 -12.82 13.91
CA LEU A 55 8.60 -13.35 12.96
C LEU A 55 8.59 -14.88 12.98
N GLU A 56 9.75 -15.51 12.84
CA GLU A 56 9.86 -16.96 12.88
C GLU A 56 9.30 -17.55 14.20
N ASN A 57 9.65 -16.97 15.33
CA ASN A 57 9.13 -17.37 16.63
C ASN A 57 7.61 -17.20 16.73
N ALA A 58 7.07 -16.11 16.18
CA ALA A 58 5.63 -15.84 16.18
C ALA A 58 4.88 -16.84 15.29
N LEU A 59 5.37 -17.10 14.08
CA LEU A 59 4.77 -18.06 13.14
C LEU A 59 4.80 -19.47 13.69
N ARG A 60 5.91 -19.92 14.28
CA ARG A 60 6.04 -21.24 14.91
C ARG A 60 5.04 -21.48 16.04
N LYS A 61 4.68 -20.44 16.79
CA LYS A 61 3.72 -20.55 17.90
C LYS A 61 2.25 -20.48 17.44
N LYS A 62 1.97 -20.16 16.18
CA LYS A 62 0.59 -20.08 15.69
C LYS A 62 -0.03 -21.47 15.60
N LYS A 63 -1.22 -21.61 16.19
CA LYS A 63 -2.00 -22.85 16.13
C LYS A 63 -2.62 -23.12 14.74
N ARG A 64 -2.83 -22.06 13.95
CA ARG A 64 -3.41 -22.13 12.59
C ARG A 64 -2.71 -21.12 11.69
N PRO A 65 -2.49 -21.47 10.41
CA PRO A 65 -2.02 -20.51 9.42
C PRO A 65 -2.97 -19.31 9.28
N CYS A 66 -2.43 -18.21 8.83
CA CYS A 66 -3.18 -16.96 8.67
C CYS A 66 -2.57 -16.08 7.57
N MET A 67 -3.28 -15.03 7.17
CA MET A 67 -2.70 -13.97 6.33
C MET A 67 -1.78 -13.08 7.17
N ILE A 68 -0.61 -12.76 6.63
CA ILE A 68 0.34 -11.77 7.18
C ILE A 68 0.29 -10.53 6.30
N GLY A 69 -0.10 -9.39 6.88
CA GLY A 69 -0.15 -8.11 6.18
C GLY A 69 1.13 -7.30 6.40
N THR A 70 1.61 -6.55 5.39
CA THR A 70 2.72 -5.61 5.53
C THR A 70 2.54 -4.40 4.63
N GLY A 71 3.27 -3.31 4.90
CA GLY A 71 3.30 -2.11 4.08
C GLY A 71 2.40 -0.96 4.54
N SER A 72 1.68 -1.10 5.65
CA SER A 72 0.72 -0.07 6.11
C SER A 72 1.39 1.19 6.70
N MET A 73 2.57 1.09 7.29
CA MET A 73 3.28 2.20 7.95
C MET A 73 4.63 2.51 7.33
N SER A 74 5.19 1.55 6.62
CA SER A 74 6.49 1.63 5.96
C SER A 74 6.45 0.73 4.75
N ASP A 75 6.89 1.22 3.61
CA ASP A 75 6.86 0.40 2.38
C ASP A 75 7.89 -0.74 2.47
N PRO A 76 7.48 -2.00 2.22
CA PRO A 76 8.37 -3.14 2.30
C PRO A 76 9.39 -3.21 1.15
N TYR A 77 9.24 -2.40 0.09
CA TYR A 77 10.13 -2.35 -1.06
C TYR A 77 10.76 -0.97 -1.29
N MET A 78 11.02 -0.24 -0.21
CA MET A 78 11.78 1.00 -0.31
C MET A 78 13.22 0.75 -0.79
N PRO A 79 13.98 1.76 -1.27
CA PRO A 79 15.31 1.58 -1.87
C PRO A 79 16.29 0.74 -1.06
N LEU A 80 16.28 0.85 0.27
CA LEU A 80 17.20 0.08 1.12
C LEU A 80 16.99 -1.45 1.09
N GLU A 81 15.81 -1.92 0.66
CA GLU A 81 15.53 -3.35 0.49
C GLU A 81 16.43 -4.02 -0.56
N SER A 82 16.95 -3.24 -1.53
CA SER A 82 17.92 -3.76 -2.50
C SER A 82 19.13 -4.44 -1.85
N SER A 83 19.54 -3.95 -0.70
CA SER A 83 20.69 -4.47 0.04
C SER A 83 20.30 -5.35 1.23
N LEU A 84 19.26 -4.98 1.98
CA LEU A 84 18.89 -5.68 3.21
C LEU A 84 18.09 -6.96 2.98
N ARG A 85 17.20 -6.97 2.00
CA ARG A 85 16.35 -8.11 1.61
C ARG A 85 15.55 -8.71 2.78
N TYR A 86 15.13 -7.89 3.73
CA TYR A 86 14.36 -8.34 4.88
C TYR A 86 12.96 -8.79 4.47
N THR A 87 12.35 -8.10 3.49
CA THR A 87 11.03 -8.46 2.96
C THR A 87 11.07 -9.84 2.32
N ARG A 88 12.05 -10.11 1.44
CA ARG A 88 12.22 -11.44 0.84
C ARG A 88 12.37 -12.52 1.92
N ARG A 89 13.26 -12.30 2.88
CA ARG A 89 13.49 -13.25 3.99
C ARG A 89 12.24 -13.45 4.86
N ALA A 90 11.44 -12.41 5.06
CA ALA A 90 10.15 -12.53 5.76
C ALA A 90 9.14 -13.36 4.95
N LEU A 91 9.08 -13.18 3.63
CA LEU A 91 8.25 -13.98 2.72
C LEU A 91 8.66 -15.47 2.72
N GLU A 92 9.97 -15.76 2.76
CA GLU A 92 10.48 -17.13 2.89
C GLU A 92 9.99 -17.79 4.20
N LEU A 93 9.97 -17.04 5.31
CA LEU A 93 9.41 -17.53 6.57
C LEU A 93 7.89 -17.73 6.47
N ILE A 94 7.15 -16.79 5.87
CA ILE A 94 5.71 -16.91 5.66
C ILE A 94 5.39 -18.19 4.87
N LYS A 95 6.12 -18.43 3.77
CA LYS A 95 6.02 -19.67 2.98
C LYS A 95 6.36 -20.91 3.80
N LYS A 96 7.49 -20.91 4.52
CA LYS A 96 7.96 -22.04 5.35
C LYS A 96 6.92 -22.49 6.37
N TYR A 97 6.18 -21.54 6.95
CA TYR A 97 5.15 -21.82 7.96
C TYR A 97 3.73 -21.94 7.37
N GLY A 98 3.58 -22.03 6.05
CA GLY A 98 2.30 -22.22 5.37
C GLY A 98 1.30 -21.10 5.59
N CYS A 99 1.76 -19.87 5.83
CA CYS A 99 0.92 -18.69 5.95
C CYS A 99 0.73 -18.03 4.59
N GLY A 100 -0.30 -17.19 4.47
CA GLY A 100 -0.51 -16.33 3.30
C GLY A 100 0.09 -14.94 3.50
N ALA A 101 0.23 -14.19 2.40
CA ALA A 101 0.79 -12.83 2.41
C ALA A 101 -0.18 -11.81 1.78
N ALA A 102 -0.28 -10.63 2.37
CA ALA A 102 -0.99 -9.47 1.83
C ALA A 102 -0.08 -8.24 1.94
N LEU A 103 0.63 -7.94 0.84
CA LEU A 103 1.64 -6.87 0.82
C LEU A 103 1.05 -5.60 0.24
N LEU A 104 1.33 -4.44 0.86
CA LEU A 104 1.02 -3.12 0.31
C LEU A 104 2.31 -2.40 -0.02
N THR A 105 2.43 -1.92 -1.26
CA THR A 105 3.61 -1.17 -1.73
C THR A 105 3.24 -0.15 -2.80
N LYS A 106 4.12 0.82 -3.03
CA LYS A 106 4.13 1.70 -4.20
C LYS A 106 5.22 1.33 -5.22
N SER A 107 6.07 0.36 -4.87
CA SER A 107 7.28 0.05 -5.63
C SER A 107 7.07 -1.13 -6.59
N ASN A 108 7.48 -0.95 -7.85
CA ASN A 108 7.56 -2.04 -8.83
C ASN A 108 8.63 -3.08 -8.47
N ARG A 109 9.49 -2.80 -7.48
CA ARG A 109 10.48 -3.76 -6.96
C ARG A 109 9.85 -5.00 -6.32
N VAL A 110 8.54 -4.99 -6.04
CA VAL A 110 7.81 -6.20 -5.64
C VAL A 110 7.98 -7.35 -6.65
N LEU A 111 8.25 -7.04 -7.91
CA LEU A 111 8.54 -8.01 -8.98
C LEU A 111 9.86 -8.78 -8.76
N GLU A 112 10.81 -8.23 -7.98
CA GLU A 112 12.04 -8.94 -7.60
C GLU A 112 11.77 -10.23 -6.82
N ASP A 113 10.59 -10.34 -6.20
CA ASP A 113 10.15 -11.49 -5.41
C ASP A 113 8.98 -12.25 -6.04
N ILE A 114 8.69 -12.03 -7.32
CA ILE A 114 7.53 -12.62 -8.01
C ILE A 114 7.52 -14.16 -7.95
N ASP A 115 8.70 -14.79 -8.01
CA ASP A 115 8.88 -16.21 -7.87
C ASP A 115 8.36 -16.74 -6.52
N LEU A 116 8.71 -16.03 -5.45
CA LEU A 116 8.34 -16.38 -4.10
C LEU A 116 6.86 -16.06 -3.82
N LEU A 117 6.38 -14.90 -4.29
CA LEU A 117 4.97 -14.51 -4.19
C LEU A 117 4.06 -15.50 -4.90
N LYS A 118 4.44 -15.92 -6.13
CA LYS A 118 3.75 -16.97 -6.87
C LYS A 118 3.73 -18.28 -6.10
N SER A 119 4.87 -18.71 -5.57
CA SER A 119 4.98 -19.94 -4.80
C SER A 119 4.13 -19.93 -3.52
N ILE A 120 4.00 -18.77 -2.84
CA ILE A 120 3.09 -18.61 -1.71
C ILE A 120 1.64 -18.71 -2.21
N ASN A 121 1.31 -18.05 -3.33
CA ASN A 121 -0.04 -18.06 -3.89
C ASN A 121 -0.47 -19.45 -4.38
N ASP A 122 0.45 -20.26 -4.93
CA ASP A 122 0.17 -21.61 -5.37
C ASP A 122 -0.14 -22.56 -4.19
N SER A 123 0.47 -22.33 -3.03
CA SER A 123 0.30 -23.15 -1.82
C SER A 123 -0.85 -22.70 -0.95
N THR A 124 -0.96 -21.40 -0.76
CA THR A 124 -1.93 -20.74 0.11
C THR A 124 -2.55 -19.55 -0.64
N LYS A 125 -2.34 -18.33 -0.14
CA LYS A 125 -2.85 -17.12 -0.76
C LYS A 125 -1.81 -16.03 -0.67
N CYS A 126 -1.56 -15.35 -1.78
CA CYS A 126 -0.79 -14.12 -1.83
C CYS A 126 -1.58 -13.03 -2.53
N VAL A 127 -1.66 -11.84 -1.97
CA VAL A 127 -2.29 -10.67 -2.60
C VAL A 127 -1.31 -9.52 -2.54
N VAL A 128 -1.00 -8.94 -3.69
CA VAL A 128 -0.22 -7.71 -3.76
C VAL A 128 -1.17 -6.52 -3.87
N GLN A 129 -1.00 -5.56 -2.99
CA GLN A 129 -1.75 -4.32 -2.98
C GLN A 129 -0.84 -3.20 -3.44
N MET A 130 -1.30 -2.35 -4.33
CA MET A 130 -0.50 -1.25 -4.87
C MET A 130 -1.28 0.06 -4.81
N THR A 131 -0.63 1.11 -4.32
CA THR A 131 -1.26 2.44 -4.28
C THR A 131 -1.09 3.13 -5.64
N LEU A 132 -2.19 3.64 -6.19
CA LEU A 132 -2.24 4.50 -7.35
C LEU A 132 -3.12 5.71 -7.02
N THR A 133 -2.53 6.90 -6.96
CA THR A 133 -3.25 8.13 -6.61
C THR A 133 -3.33 9.10 -7.77
N THR A 134 -2.40 9.01 -8.72
CA THR A 134 -2.20 10.00 -9.76
C THR A 134 -1.92 9.31 -11.08
N TYR A 135 -2.76 9.57 -12.10
CA TYR A 135 -2.61 8.98 -13.43
C TYR A 135 -1.44 9.60 -14.22
N ASP A 136 -1.25 10.91 -14.11
CA ASP A 136 -0.15 11.64 -14.73
C ASP A 136 1.19 11.34 -14.05
N ASP A 137 2.15 10.79 -14.80
CA ASP A 137 3.45 10.40 -14.28
C ASP A 137 4.31 11.59 -13.83
N ASN A 138 4.15 12.77 -14.44
CA ASN A 138 4.90 13.96 -14.02
C ASN A 138 4.39 14.44 -12.67
N LEU A 139 3.07 14.54 -12.50
CA LEU A 139 2.47 14.87 -11.22
C LEU A 139 2.78 13.79 -10.17
N CYS A 140 2.75 12.51 -10.55
CA CYS A 140 3.14 11.41 -9.66
C CYS A 140 4.56 11.60 -9.13
N SER A 141 5.52 11.99 -9.97
CA SER A 141 6.91 12.23 -9.57
C SER A 141 7.07 13.38 -8.57
N ILE A 142 6.18 14.35 -8.58
CA ILE A 142 6.15 15.45 -7.59
C ILE A 142 5.57 14.95 -6.26
N LEU A 143 4.45 14.22 -6.32
CA LEU A 143 3.74 13.76 -5.13
C LEU A 143 4.45 12.60 -4.42
N GLU A 144 5.20 11.78 -5.15
CA GLU A 144 5.85 10.54 -4.71
C GLU A 144 7.27 10.42 -5.29
N PRO A 145 8.21 11.29 -4.89
CA PRO A 145 9.45 11.57 -5.65
C PRO A 145 10.45 10.39 -5.72
N ASN A 146 10.46 9.48 -4.76
CA ASN A 146 11.49 8.43 -4.64
C ASN A 146 10.91 7.02 -4.88
N VAL A 147 9.89 6.93 -5.72
CA VAL A 147 9.29 5.64 -6.11
C VAL A 147 8.90 5.66 -7.59
N CYS A 148 8.70 4.50 -8.18
CA CYS A 148 8.32 4.40 -9.59
C CYS A 148 6.98 5.07 -9.88
N ASN A 149 6.82 5.57 -11.10
CA ASN A 149 5.60 6.25 -11.58
C ASN A 149 4.40 5.31 -11.67
N THR A 150 3.22 5.88 -11.82
CA THR A 150 1.97 5.12 -11.92
C THR A 150 1.94 4.21 -13.14
N SER A 151 2.47 4.63 -14.29
CA SER A 151 2.57 3.77 -15.48
C SER A 151 3.47 2.54 -15.26
N GLU A 152 4.53 2.65 -14.47
CA GLU A 152 5.38 1.52 -14.10
C GLU A 152 4.69 0.59 -13.09
N ARG A 153 3.92 1.15 -12.15
CA ARG A 153 3.08 0.35 -11.24
C ARG A 153 2.00 -0.40 -12.00
N PHE A 154 1.39 0.21 -13.01
CA PHE A 154 0.45 -0.48 -13.89
C PHE A 154 1.09 -1.67 -14.59
N LYS A 155 2.33 -1.54 -15.11
CA LYS A 155 3.07 -2.66 -15.70
C LYS A 155 3.28 -3.77 -14.67
N ALA A 156 3.68 -3.39 -13.44
CA ALA A 156 3.87 -4.35 -12.35
C ALA A 156 2.57 -5.10 -11.98
N LEU A 157 1.43 -4.41 -11.93
CA LEU A 157 0.12 -5.03 -11.71
C LEU A 157 -0.22 -6.05 -12.80
N LYS A 158 0.11 -5.75 -14.08
CA LYS A 158 -0.09 -6.69 -15.19
C LYS A 158 0.78 -7.93 -15.04
N GLU A 159 2.07 -7.77 -14.77
CA GLU A 159 3.01 -8.89 -14.58
C GLU A 159 2.58 -9.79 -13.41
N LEU A 160 2.14 -9.19 -12.28
CA LEU A 160 1.60 -9.94 -11.16
C LEU A 160 0.33 -10.73 -11.55
N ASN A 161 -0.58 -10.12 -12.31
CA ASN A 161 -1.78 -10.80 -12.79
C ASN A 161 -1.43 -11.96 -13.75
N GLU A 162 -0.49 -11.75 -14.69
CA GLU A 162 0.01 -12.77 -15.61
C GLU A 162 0.68 -13.95 -14.86
N ALA A 163 1.33 -13.67 -13.72
CA ALA A 163 1.85 -14.70 -12.82
C ALA A 163 0.77 -15.40 -11.98
N GLY A 164 -0.50 -15.00 -12.11
CA GLY A 164 -1.63 -15.54 -11.35
C GLY A 164 -1.75 -15.02 -9.92
N ILE A 165 -1.05 -13.94 -9.58
CA ILE A 165 -1.08 -13.31 -8.26
C ILE A 165 -2.18 -12.25 -8.25
N PRO A 166 -3.23 -12.39 -7.42
CA PRO A 166 -4.29 -11.38 -7.31
C PRO A 166 -3.74 -10.06 -6.79
N THR A 167 -4.27 -8.96 -7.36
CA THR A 167 -3.88 -7.61 -6.98
C THR A 167 -5.07 -6.77 -6.51
N VAL A 168 -4.82 -5.80 -5.63
CA VAL A 168 -5.77 -4.80 -5.16
C VAL A 168 -5.12 -3.43 -5.28
N VAL A 169 -5.85 -2.44 -5.75
CA VAL A 169 -5.36 -1.06 -5.83
C VAL A 169 -5.91 -0.24 -4.66
N TRP A 170 -5.08 0.64 -4.10
CA TRP A 170 -5.48 1.67 -3.14
C TRP A 170 -5.53 3.01 -3.89
N LEU A 171 -6.75 3.49 -4.16
CA LEU A 171 -7.03 4.79 -4.76
C LEU A 171 -7.19 5.82 -3.62
N CYS A 172 -6.12 6.05 -2.88
CA CYS A 172 -6.07 7.02 -1.78
C CYS A 172 -4.63 7.36 -1.37
N PRO A 173 -4.41 8.64 -0.96
CA PRO A 173 -5.37 9.74 -0.94
C PRO A 173 -5.58 10.36 -2.31
N ILE A 174 -6.71 11.06 -2.47
CA ILE A 174 -6.93 12.02 -3.56
C ILE A 174 -6.82 13.43 -2.97
N LEU A 175 -5.92 14.22 -3.53
CA LEU A 175 -5.57 15.54 -3.02
C LEU A 175 -6.49 16.61 -3.65
N PRO A 176 -7.34 17.30 -2.87
CA PRO A 176 -8.19 18.36 -3.39
C PRO A 176 -7.40 19.39 -4.20
N PHE A 177 -7.93 19.85 -5.33
CA PHE A 177 -7.36 20.84 -6.24
C PHE A 177 -6.07 20.41 -6.98
N ILE A 178 -5.55 19.19 -6.73
CA ILE A 178 -4.29 18.71 -7.31
C ILE A 178 -4.53 17.54 -8.26
N ASN A 179 -5.08 16.43 -7.74
CA ASN A 179 -5.37 15.24 -8.54
C ASN A 179 -6.82 14.76 -8.42
N ASP A 180 -7.70 15.59 -7.85
CA ASP A 180 -9.14 15.34 -7.75
C ASP A 180 -9.87 15.70 -9.06
N THR A 181 -9.46 15.08 -10.16
CA THR A 181 -10.06 15.30 -11.48
C THR A 181 -10.70 14.02 -12.04
N LYS A 182 -11.69 14.17 -12.93
CA LYS A 182 -12.32 13.03 -13.62
C LYS A 182 -11.30 12.22 -14.42
N GLU A 183 -10.41 12.90 -15.10
CA GLU A 183 -9.35 12.31 -15.93
C GLU A 183 -8.43 11.43 -15.07
N ASN A 184 -8.08 11.90 -13.87
CA ASN A 184 -7.26 11.14 -12.95
C ASN A 184 -7.96 9.86 -12.50
N ILE A 185 -9.21 9.97 -12.05
CA ILE A 185 -9.97 8.81 -11.57
C ILE A 185 -10.23 7.80 -12.69
N LEU A 186 -10.68 8.26 -13.86
CA LEU A 186 -10.93 7.38 -15.01
C LEU A 186 -9.65 6.73 -15.53
N GLY A 187 -8.54 7.48 -15.61
CA GLY A 187 -7.25 6.93 -16.04
C GLY A 187 -6.71 5.84 -15.12
N ILE A 188 -6.83 6.02 -13.80
CA ILE A 188 -6.44 5.00 -12.83
C ILE A 188 -7.37 3.79 -12.91
N LEU A 189 -8.69 3.97 -13.08
CA LEU A 189 -9.64 2.87 -13.21
C LEU A 189 -9.45 2.10 -14.52
N ASP A 190 -9.07 2.76 -15.63
CA ASP A 190 -8.65 2.09 -16.87
C ASP A 190 -7.43 1.18 -16.62
N TYR A 191 -6.42 1.67 -15.89
CA TYR A 191 -5.30 0.83 -15.49
C TYR A 191 -5.74 -0.37 -14.64
N CYS A 192 -6.66 -0.17 -13.70
CA CYS A 192 -7.20 -1.25 -12.86
C CYS A 192 -7.93 -2.31 -13.69
N SER A 193 -8.78 -1.90 -14.62
CA SER A 193 -9.50 -2.81 -15.52
C SER A 193 -8.54 -3.60 -16.41
N ARG A 194 -7.61 -2.92 -17.09
CA ARG A 194 -6.62 -3.55 -17.98
C ARG A 194 -5.62 -4.45 -17.26
N ALA A 195 -5.31 -4.17 -16.00
CA ALA A 195 -4.50 -5.05 -15.15
C ALA A 195 -5.32 -6.14 -14.47
N LYS A 196 -6.65 -6.15 -14.67
CA LYS A 196 -7.59 -7.12 -14.07
C LYS A 196 -7.46 -7.22 -12.55
N VAL A 197 -7.35 -6.06 -11.88
CA VAL A 197 -7.25 -6.04 -10.42
C VAL A 197 -8.51 -6.63 -9.77
N LYS A 198 -8.33 -7.31 -8.65
CA LYS A 198 -9.45 -7.93 -7.91
C LYS A 198 -10.37 -6.91 -7.28
N GLY A 199 -9.84 -5.76 -6.89
CA GLY A 199 -10.63 -4.69 -6.28
C GLY A 199 -9.85 -3.40 -6.12
N VAL A 200 -10.59 -2.31 -5.86
CA VAL A 200 -10.04 -0.97 -5.61
C VAL A 200 -10.59 -0.46 -4.28
N ILE A 201 -9.68 -0.17 -3.35
CA ILE A 201 -9.98 0.45 -2.06
C ILE A 201 -9.99 1.96 -2.23
N CYS A 202 -11.11 2.60 -1.89
CA CYS A 202 -11.25 4.04 -1.85
C CYS A 202 -11.99 4.45 -0.58
N PHE A 203 -11.44 5.37 0.21
CA PHE A 203 -12.07 5.88 1.44
C PHE A 203 -12.77 7.22 1.25
N GLY A 204 -12.93 7.65 0.00
CA GLY A 204 -13.43 8.96 -0.39
C GLY A 204 -12.37 9.76 -1.14
N MET A 205 -12.80 10.84 -1.75
CA MET A 205 -11.94 11.72 -2.55
C MET A 205 -11.41 12.85 -1.66
N GLY A 206 -10.33 12.56 -0.95
CA GLY A 206 -9.74 13.51 0.00
C GLY A 206 -8.44 13.01 0.61
N VAL A 207 -7.91 13.81 1.54
CA VAL A 207 -6.70 13.51 2.31
C VAL A 207 -6.92 13.79 3.78
N THR A 208 -6.27 13.03 4.65
CA THR A 208 -6.24 13.29 6.09
C THR A 208 -4.94 13.98 6.48
N LEU A 209 -5.04 15.07 7.24
CA LEU A 209 -3.88 15.80 7.74
C LEU A 209 -3.94 15.91 9.26
N ARG A 210 -2.91 15.36 9.90
CA ARG A 210 -2.66 15.45 11.35
C ARG A 210 -1.50 16.36 11.63
N GLU A 211 -1.28 16.67 12.90
CA GLU A 211 -0.08 17.33 13.34
C GLU A 211 1.18 16.56 12.90
N GLY A 212 2.17 17.26 12.40
CA GLY A 212 3.41 16.71 11.82
C GLY A 212 3.33 16.48 10.31
N ASN A 213 2.36 15.70 9.82
CA ASN A 213 2.24 15.54 8.38
C ASN A 213 1.58 16.73 7.68
N ARG A 214 0.72 17.51 8.37
CA ARG A 214 0.12 18.75 7.83
C ARG A 214 1.19 19.79 7.52
N GLU A 215 2.08 20.04 8.45
CA GLU A 215 3.16 21.02 8.31
C GLU A 215 4.10 20.61 7.17
N TYR A 216 4.45 19.35 7.10
CA TYR A 216 5.27 18.80 6.02
C TYR A 216 4.56 18.95 4.66
N PHE A 217 3.28 18.57 4.57
CA PHE A 217 2.49 18.70 3.34
C PHE A 217 2.39 20.15 2.89
N TYR A 218 2.08 21.08 3.80
CA TYR A 218 1.97 22.50 3.48
C TYR A 218 3.28 23.11 3.01
N ASN A 219 4.41 22.72 3.60
CA ASN A 219 5.73 23.12 3.12
C ASN A 219 6.00 22.61 1.69
N LYS A 220 5.53 21.40 1.36
CA LYS A 220 5.64 20.84 0.01
C LYS A 220 4.67 21.51 -0.97
N LEU A 221 3.51 21.99 -0.52
CA LEU A 221 2.65 22.81 -1.35
C LEU A 221 3.31 24.15 -1.71
N ASP A 222 3.96 24.82 -0.76
CA ASP A 222 4.71 26.06 -1.02
C ASP A 222 5.84 25.82 -2.04
N GLU A 223 6.49 24.64 -2.01
CA GLU A 223 7.59 24.28 -2.91
C GLU A 223 7.12 23.98 -4.34
N TYR A 224 6.05 23.20 -4.50
CA TYR A 224 5.65 22.65 -5.81
C TYR A 224 4.36 23.24 -6.39
N PHE A 225 3.51 23.85 -5.57
CA PHE A 225 2.19 24.36 -5.95
C PHE A 225 1.94 25.75 -5.36
N PRO A 226 2.64 26.80 -5.83
CA PRO A 226 2.54 28.15 -5.26
C PRO A 226 1.09 28.63 -5.15
N GLY A 227 0.68 29.14 -3.98
CA GLY A 227 -0.68 29.62 -3.69
C GLY A 227 -1.68 28.51 -3.29
N MET A 228 -1.30 27.24 -3.40
CA MET A 228 -2.18 26.12 -3.05
C MET A 228 -2.37 25.98 -1.53
N LYS A 229 -1.33 26.24 -0.76
CA LYS A 229 -1.40 26.18 0.71
C LYS A 229 -2.43 27.15 1.26
N GLU A 230 -2.46 28.39 0.77
CA GLU A 230 -3.44 29.40 1.16
C GLU A 230 -4.86 28.95 0.82
N GLN A 231 -5.05 28.33 -0.34
CA GLN A 231 -6.33 27.76 -0.74
C GLN A 231 -6.78 26.63 0.20
N TYR A 232 -5.87 25.75 0.62
CA TYR A 232 -6.14 24.69 1.61
C TYR A 232 -6.51 25.28 2.96
N ILE A 233 -5.75 26.27 3.46
CA ILE A 233 -6.02 26.94 4.74
C ILE A 233 -7.38 27.64 4.71
N LEU A 234 -7.65 28.40 3.65
CA LEU A 234 -8.93 29.11 3.50
C LEU A 234 -10.12 28.15 3.45
N ARG A 235 -9.98 27.02 2.77
CA ARG A 235 -11.08 26.07 2.56
C ARG A 235 -11.32 25.16 3.76
N TYR A 236 -10.25 24.66 4.39
CA TYR A 236 -10.33 23.57 5.35
C TYR A 236 -9.92 23.93 6.77
N CYS A 237 -9.32 25.11 6.99
CA CYS A 237 -8.80 25.50 8.30
C CYS A 237 -7.94 24.34 8.91
N ASP A 238 -8.30 23.92 10.15
CA ASP A 238 -7.62 22.85 10.88
C ASP A 238 -8.35 21.49 10.77
N ALA A 239 -9.25 21.33 9.79
CA ALA A 239 -9.99 20.08 9.63
C ALA A 239 -9.05 18.88 9.44
N TYR A 240 -9.38 17.77 10.09
CA TYR A 240 -8.63 16.52 9.95
C TYR A 240 -8.81 15.88 8.56
N MET A 241 -10.06 15.85 8.08
CA MET A 241 -10.41 15.31 6.76
C MET A 241 -10.60 16.46 5.78
N LEU A 242 -9.83 16.47 4.72
CA LEU A 242 -9.89 17.45 3.65
C LEU A 242 -10.50 16.77 2.42
N GLU A 243 -11.80 16.95 2.25
CA GLU A 243 -12.55 16.33 1.16
C GLU A 243 -12.57 17.23 -0.08
N SER A 244 -12.44 16.62 -1.26
CA SER A 244 -12.55 17.33 -2.54
C SER A 244 -13.90 18.04 -2.66
N PRO A 245 -13.95 19.27 -3.15
CA PRO A 245 -15.22 19.98 -3.44
C PRO A 245 -16.15 19.23 -4.39
N ILE A 246 -15.60 18.35 -5.23
CA ILE A 246 -16.34 17.54 -6.19
C ILE A 246 -16.33 16.04 -5.82
N SER A 247 -16.08 15.73 -4.54
CA SER A 247 -15.99 14.35 -4.03
C SER A 247 -17.19 13.51 -4.41
N HIS A 248 -18.41 14.05 -4.29
CA HIS A 248 -19.63 13.32 -4.64
C HIS A 248 -19.64 12.89 -6.12
N GLU A 249 -19.28 13.78 -7.03
CA GLU A 249 -19.22 13.48 -8.47
C GLU A 249 -18.14 12.42 -8.77
N LEU A 250 -16.95 12.59 -8.20
CA LEU A 250 -15.86 11.63 -8.39
C LEU A 250 -16.18 10.25 -7.80
N MET A 251 -16.88 10.20 -6.66
CA MET A 251 -17.33 8.93 -6.08
C MET A 251 -18.41 8.26 -6.93
N GLN A 252 -19.31 9.02 -7.58
CA GLN A 252 -20.26 8.45 -8.54
C GLN A 252 -19.53 7.83 -9.74
N ILE A 253 -18.53 8.52 -10.30
CA ILE A 253 -17.69 8.00 -11.39
C ILE A 253 -16.96 6.73 -10.92
N PHE A 254 -16.37 6.75 -9.74
CA PHE A 254 -15.67 5.59 -9.16
C PHE A 254 -16.60 4.37 -9.05
N HIS A 255 -17.76 4.52 -8.44
CA HIS A 255 -18.71 3.41 -8.24
C HIS A 255 -19.24 2.88 -9.58
N SER A 256 -19.73 3.75 -10.45
CA SER A 256 -20.30 3.32 -11.74
C SER A 256 -19.26 2.64 -12.64
N THR A 257 -18.02 3.14 -12.66
CA THR A 257 -16.94 2.51 -13.44
C THR A 257 -16.57 1.14 -12.86
N CYS A 258 -16.40 1.03 -11.54
CA CYS A 258 -16.09 -0.26 -10.90
C CYS A 258 -17.21 -1.29 -11.12
N GLU A 259 -18.48 -0.89 -11.05
CA GLU A 259 -19.63 -1.76 -11.34
C GLU A 259 -19.60 -2.26 -12.78
N ASN A 260 -19.43 -1.36 -13.75
CA ASN A 260 -19.40 -1.70 -15.18
C ASN A 260 -18.23 -2.63 -15.52
N GLU A 261 -17.06 -2.45 -14.90
CA GLU A 261 -15.87 -3.26 -15.11
C GLU A 261 -15.82 -4.53 -14.24
N GLY A 262 -16.81 -4.74 -13.37
CA GLY A 262 -16.84 -5.88 -12.45
C GLY A 262 -15.72 -5.89 -11.41
N ILE A 263 -15.21 -4.71 -11.05
CA ILE A 263 -14.14 -4.52 -10.05
C ILE A 263 -14.76 -4.41 -8.66
N MET A 264 -14.31 -5.23 -7.71
CA MET A 264 -14.74 -5.13 -6.31
C MET A 264 -14.37 -3.76 -5.73
N HIS A 265 -15.33 -3.03 -5.16
CA HIS A 265 -15.10 -1.68 -4.63
C HIS A 265 -15.78 -1.41 -3.27
N ASP A 266 -16.37 -2.43 -2.65
CA ASP A 266 -16.76 -2.36 -1.24
C ASP A 266 -15.55 -2.65 -0.35
N ASN A 267 -15.12 -1.63 0.39
CA ASN A 267 -13.93 -1.73 1.24
C ASN A 267 -14.01 -2.89 2.24
N ASN A 268 -15.19 -3.13 2.83
CA ASN A 268 -15.36 -4.21 3.80
C ASN A 268 -15.22 -5.59 3.15
N ALA A 269 -15.77 -5.75 1.94
CA ALA A 269 -15.61 -6.98 1.18
C ALA A 269 -14.14 -7.21 0.80
N ILE A 270 -13.44 -6.16 0.36
CA ILE A 270 -12.01 -6.25 0.03
C ILE A 270 -11.19 -6.59 1.27
N PHE A 271 -11.41 -5.94 2.41
CA PHE A 271 -10.69 -6.29 3.65
C PHE A 271 -11.01 -7.71 4.14
N ARG A 272 -12.25 -8.18 4.02
CA ARG A 272 -12.56 -9.60 4.28
C ARG A 272 -11.79 -10.51 3.35
N TYR A 273 -11.74 -10.18 2.04
CA TYR A 273 -10.94 -10.93 1.08
C TYR A 273 -9.45 -10.95 1.45
N LEU A 274 -8.83 -9.82 1.77
CA LEU A 274 -7.41 -9.72 2.14
C LEU A 274 -7.07 -10.52 3.41
N ASN A 275 -7.97 -10.56 4.38
CA ASN A 275 -7.75 -11.23 5.66
C ASN A 275 -8.15 -12.71 5.68
N LYS A 276 -8.96 -13.16 4.71
CA LYS A 276 -9.39 -14.56 4.62
C LYS A 276 -8.23 -15.42 4.16
N PHE A 277 -7.77 -16.29 5.06
CA PHE A 277 -6.79 -17.30 4.73
C PHE A 277 -7.42 -18.41 3.87
N GLU A 278 -6.72 -18.84 2.85
CA GLU A 278 -7.15 -19.90 1.94
C GLU A 278 -5.96 -20.82 1.65
N THR A 279 -6.23 -22.12 1.53
CA THR A 279 -5.26 -23.09 1.05
C THR A 279 -5.63 -23.50 -0.37
N ASN A 280 -4.74 -23.29 -1.31
CA ASN A 280 -4.91 -23.76 -2.70
C ASN A 280 -4.49 -25.23 -2.86
N GLY A 281 -4.00 -25.86 -1.78
CA GLY A 281 -3.58 -27.25 -1.74
C GLY A 281 -4.68 -28.18 -1.24
N SER A 282 -5.54 -28.64 -2.12
CA SER A 282 -5.96 -30.03 -2.28
C SER A 282 -6.93 -30.11 -3.47
N LYS A 283 -6.39 -30.16 -4.67
CA LYS A 283 -6.95 -31.15 -5.59
C LYS A 283 -6.70 -32.49 -4.92
N GLN A 284 -7.65 -32.94 -4.11
CA GLN A 284 -7.73 -34.30 -3.62
C GLN A 284 -7.73 -35.15 -4.88
N ILE A 285 -6.60 -35.80 -5.15
CA ILE A 285 -6.56 -36.89 -6.13
C ILE A 285 -7.43 -37.96 -5.48
N SER A 286 -8.70 -38.01 -5.88
CA SER A 286 -9.56 -39.18 -5.56
C SER A 286 -8.97 -40.35 -6.32
N TRP A 287 -8.29 -41.18 -5.62
CA TRP A 287 -8.00 -42.53 -6.05
C TRP A 287 -9.29 -43.36 -5.93
N PHE A 288 -10.05 -43.41 -7.03
CA PHE A 288 -11.00 -44.52 -7.30
C PHE A 288 -10.97 -44.79 -8.79
#